data_98482a6f98c54adc31b78b02f3719b9f
#
_entry.id   98482a6f98c54adc31b78b02f3719b9f
#
_cell.length_a   1.000
_cell.length_b   1.000
_cell.length_c   1.000
_cell.angle_alpha   90.00
_cell.angle_beta   90.00
_cell.angle_gamma   90.00
#
_symmetry.space_group_name_H-M   'P 1'
#
loop_
_entity.id
_entity.type
_entity.pdbx_description
1 polymer ?
#
loop_
_entity_poly.entity_id
_entity_poly.type
_entity_poly.pdbx_seq_one_letter_code
_entity_poly.pdbx_strand_id
1 'polypeptide(L)'
;MMKDLRLTYPIFLLSRVLKASASGYYAWVDRPPSRRTQEEARLELEIRAADKRTRQTYGPERLQHDLAEHGVLVGICRIRRIRKKLGIRCRQKRKFKATTDSRHRLPVAENLLGQEFKVSQPNAVWVSDITYVATDEGWLYLAGHKDLFTGQIVGYAMGERMTRNLVSESLLRALSAKRPGKGLMHHSDRGSQYCAHEYRSLLDQSGLQASMSGTGNCYDNAPMESFWGTLKQELVHHRHYGSRREAIRDITEYIEIFYNRQRRQARLGFLSPAVYEQRYHAGLPAAA
;
A
#
# COMPACT_ATOMS: atom_id res chain seq x y z
N MET A 1 3.27 13.64 43.29
CA MET A 1 3.03 14.53 44.44
C MET A 1 4.29 14.83 45.27
N MET A 2 4.93 13.90 46.05
CA MET A 2 6.18 14.25 46.78
C MET A 2 7.31 14.71 45.85
N LYS A 3 7.46 14.12 44.67
CA LYS A 3 8.47 14.49 43.67
C LYS A 3 8.29 15.93 43.16
N ASP A 4 7.07 16.40 43.03
CA ASP A 4 6.77 17.74 42.51
C ASP A 4 6.89 18.78 43.64
N LEU A 5 6.40 18.43 44.82
CA LEU A 5 6.46 19.30 46.02
C LEU A 5 7.86 19.46 46.61
N ARG A 6 8.82 18.56 46.31
CA ARG A 6 10.20 18.65 46.81
C ARG A 6 10.97 19.89 46.32
N LEU A 7 10.48 20.51 45.25
CA LEU A 7 11.07 21.77 44.77
C LEU A 7 10.75 22.95 45.69
N THR A 8 9.67 22.84 46.47
CA THR A 8 9.19 23.93 47.34
C THR A 8 9.35 23.62 48.80
N TYR A 9 9.29 22.34 49.20
CA TYR A 9 9.30 21.91 50.60
C TYR A 9 10.33 20.79 50.82
N PRO A 10 11.01 20.79 52.00
CA PRO A 10 12.00 19.75 52.35
C PRO A 10 11.32 18.39 52.56
N ILE A 11 12.03 17.31 52.17
CA ILE A 11 11.46 15.94 52.16
C ILE A 11 11.02 15.49 53.57
N PHE A 12 11.70 15.90 54.66
CA PHE A 12 11.33 15.54 56.03
C PHE A 12 9.92 16.08 56.39
N LEU A 13 9.60 17.32 55.96
CA LEU A 13 8.30 17.93 56.17
C LEU A 13 7.23 17.21 55.38
N LEU A 14 7.50 16.94 54.09
CA LEU A 14 6.59 16.19 53.21
C LEU A 14 6.34 14.77 53.74
N SER A 15 7.36 14.11 54.26
CA SER A 15 7.24 12.78 54.87
C SER A 15 6.33 12.78 56.11
N ARG A 16 6.43 13.79 56.96
CA ARG A 16 5.57 13.94 58.14
C ARG A 16 4.11 14.19 57.73
N VAL A 17 3.87 15.16 56.83
CA VAL A 17 2.53 15.58 56.43
C VAL A 17 1.82 14.48 55.63
N LEU A 18 2.52 13.83 54.70
CA LEU A 18 1.99 12.79 53.85
C LEU A 18 2.04 11.39 54.46
N LYS A 19 2.55 11.26 55.71
CA LYS A 19 2.73 9.98 56.40
C LYS A 19 3.48 8.94 55.57
N ALA A 20 4.52 9.37 54.84
CA ALA A 20 5.33 8.53 53.95
C ALA A 20 6.77 8.49 54.50
N SER A 21 7.44 7.33 54.39
CA SER A 21 8.83 7.20 54.82
C SER A 21 9.80 7.98 53.94
N ALA A 22 10.67 8.80 54.48
CA ALA A 22 11.69 9.52 53.74
C ALA A 22 12.68 8.55 53.04
N SER A 23 13.09 7.48 53.73
CA SER A 23 13.93 6.43 53.12
C SER A 23 13.22 5.69 51.99
N GLY A 24 11.93 5.40 52.19
CA GLY A 24 11.10 4.81 51.14
C GLY A 24 10.95 5.72 49.89
N TYR A 25 10.87 7.04 50.12
CA TYR A 25 10.86 8.02 49.02
C TYR A 25 12.17 8.00 48.23
N TYR A 26 13.34 8.05 48.92
CA TYR A 26 14.63 7.99 48.21
C TYR A 26 14.84 6.67 47.53
N ALA A 27 14.56 5.53 48.17
CA ALA A 27 14.60 4.22 47.53
C ALA A 27 13.67 4.12 46.29
N TRP A 28 12.54 4.83 46.30
CA TRP A 28 11.64 4.90 45.12
C TRP A 28 12.22 5.80 44.04
N VAL A 29 12.85 6.94 44.39
CA VAL A 29 13.47 7.85 43.39
C VAL A 29 14.63 7.19 42.68
N ASP A 30 15.47 6.45 43.44
CA ASP A 30 16.70 5.81 42.95
C ASP A 30 16.42 4.42 42.31
N ARG A 31 15.17 3.93 42.40
CA ARG A 31 14.82 2.64 41.88
C ARG A 31 14.93 2.62 40.34
N PRO A 32 15.76 1.72 39.80
CA PRO A 32 15.83 1.56 38.34
C PRO A 32 14.48 1.12 37.78
N PRO A 33 14.16 1.50 36.51
CA PRO A 33 12.94 1.08 35.87
C PRO A 33 12.78 -0.43 35.87
N SER A 34 11.57 -0.92 36.19
CA SER A 34 11.28 -2.35 36.17
C SER A 34 11.56 -2.96 34.81
N ARG A 35 11.87 -4.26 34.74
CA ARG A 35 12.02 -4.99 33.44
C ARG A 35 10.85 -4.74 32.51
N ARG A 36 9.63 -4.75 33.02
CA ARG A 36 8.42 -4.45 32.25
C ARG A 36 8.45 -3.04 31.65
N THR A 37 8.91 -2.04 32.42
CA THR A 37 9.03 -0.65 31.93
C THR A 37 10.10 -0.53 30.86
N GLN A 38 11.24 -1.22 31.04
CA GLN A 38 12.32 -1.24 30.05
C GLN A 38 11.88 -1.93 28.74
N GLU A 39 11.20 -3.07 28.84
CA GLU A 39 10.63 -3.76 27.67
C GLU A 39 9.57 -2.93 26.96
N GLU A 40 8.73 -2.20 27.71
CA GLU A 40 7.74 -1.32 27.09
C GLU A 40 8.41 -0.15 26.37
N ALA A 41 9.44 0.46 26.95
CA ALA A 41 10.20 1.52 26.30
C ALA A 41 10.90 1.02 25.03
N ARG A 42 11.53 -0.17 25.08
CA ARG A 42 12.11 -0.81 23.90
C ARG A 42 11.05 -1.01 22.82
N LEU A 43 9.89 -1.58 23.18
CA LEU A 43 8.82 -1.85 22.22
C LEU A 43 8.21 -0.57 21.62
N GLU A 44 8.17 0.53 22.38
CA GLU A 44 7.76 1.84 21.85
C GLU A 44 8.71 2.32 20.74
N LEU A 45 10.02 2.13 20.91
CA LEU A 45 11.01 2.47 19.87
C LEU A 45 10.85 1.59 18.63
N GLU A 46 10.67 0.28 18.81
CA GLU A 46 10.47 -0.66 17.71
C GLU A 46 9.19 -0.35 16.91
N ILE A 47 8.08 -0.01 17.60
CA ILE A 47 6.83 0.37 16.94
C ILE A 47 6.97 1.70 16.19
N ARG A 48 7.69 2.69 16.73
CA ARG A 48 7.98 3.94 16.02
C ARG A 48 8.84 3.71 14.77
N ALA A 49 9.86 2.87 14.89
CA ALA A 49 10.73 2.51 13.76
C ALA A 49 9.94 1.78 12.67
N ALA A 50 9.11 0.80 13.06
CA ALA A 50 8.24 0.07 12.14
C ALA A 50 7.22 0.99 11.45
N ASP A 51 6.57 1.90 12.19
CA ASP A 51 5.61 2.87 11.64
C ASP A 51 6.27 3.80 10.61
N LYS A 52 7.48 4.29 10.90
CA LYS A 52 8.27 5.12 9.97
C LYS A 52 8.68 4.32 8.72
N ARG A 53 9.21 3.11 8.88
CA ARG A 53 9.64 2.22 7.79
C ARG A 53 8.49 1.88 6.86
N THR A 54 7.29 1.67 7.41
CA THR A 54 6.06 1.35 6.66
C THR A 54 5.29 2.59 6.22
N ARG A 55 5.94 3.76 6.15
CA ARG A 55 5.38 5.05 5.69
C ARG A 55 4.14 5.51 6.44
N GLN A 56 3.97 5.06 7.68
CA GLN A 56 2.80 5.38 8.53
C GLN A 56 1.46 4.86 7.94
N THR A 57 1.51 3.85 7.09
CA THR A 57 0.32 3.31 6.39
C THR A 57 -0.23 2.04 7.04
N TYR A 58 0.52 1.41 7.96
CA TYR A 58 0.15 0.12 8.53
C TYR A 58 -0.75 0.24 9.75
N GLY A 59 -1.83 -0.56 9.73
CA GLY A 59 -2.63 -0.87 10.92
C GLY A 59 -1.92 -1.84 11.87
N PRO A 60 -2.49 -2.11 13.06
CA PRO A 60 -1.87 -2.99 14.05
C PRO A 60 -1.50 -4.37 13.53
N GLU A 61 -2.32 -4.97 12.68
CA GLU A 61 -2.10 -6.31 12.11
C GLU A 61 -0.89 -6.35 11.19
N ARG A 62 -0.80 -5.44 10.23
CA ARG A 62 0.37 -5.35 9.34
C ARG A 62 1.64 -5.03 10.11
N LEU A 63 1.56 -4.16 11.15
CA LEU A 63 2.69 -3.87 12.02
C LEU A 63 3.13 -5.09 12.83
N GLN A 64 2.20 -5.95 13.26
CA GLN A 64 2.54 -7.18 13.95
C GLN A 64 3.41 -8.10 13.08
N HIS A 65 3.01 -8.29 11.82
CA HIS A 65 3.78 -9.09 10.88
C HIS A 65 5.13 -8.45 10.52
N ASP A 66 5.19 -7.13 10.40
CA ASP A 66 6.44 -6.41 10.16
C ASP A 66 7.41 -6.53 11.33
N LEU A 67 6.92 -6.38 12.56
CA LEU A 67 7.72 -6.55 13.78
C LEU A 67 8.22 -7.98 13.94
N ALA A 68 7.38 -8.98 13.66
CA ALA A 68 7.74 -10.40 13.75
C ALA A 68 8.88 -10.75 12.77
N GLU A 69 8.85 -10.24 11.54
CA GLU A 69 9.93 -10.41 10.57
C GLU A 69 11.26 -9.81 11.03
N HIS A 70 11.21 -8.75 11.87
CA HIS A 70 12.37 -8.13 12.48
C HIS A 70 12.72 -8.71 13.87
N GLY A 71 12.19 -9.89 14.20
CA GLY A 71 12.49 -10.60 15.44
C GLY A 71 11.76 -10.07 16.69
N VAL A 72 10.76 -9.19 16.53
CA VAL A 72 10.00 -8.62 17.65
C VAL A 72 8.63 -9.29 17.72
N LEU A 73 8.51 -10.35 18.51
CA LEU A 73 7.25 -11.05 18.74
C LEU A 73 6.40 -10.34 19.79
N VAL A 74 5.25 -9.79 19.36
CA VAL A 74 4.36 -9.01 20.22
C VAL A 74 2.88 -9.22 19.84
N GLY A 75 2.02 -9.33 20.86
CA GLY A 75 0.58 -9.47 20.67
C GLY A 75 -0.08 -8.17 20.17
N ILE A 76 -1.09 -8.33 19.32
CA ILE A 76 -1.83 -7.21 18.68
C ILE A 76 -2.43 -6.23 19.69
N CYS A 77 -2.92 -6.71 20.85
CA CYS A 77 -3.48 -5.84 21.90
C CYS A 77 -2.42 -4.91 22.49
N ARG A 78 -1.17 -5.40 22.65
CA ARG A 78 -0.06 -4.59 23.16
C ARG A 78 0.35 -3.53 22.11
N ILE A 79 0.37 -3.88 20.84
CA ILE A 79 0.60 -2.93 19.72
C ILE A 79 -0.48 -1.84 19.71
N ARG A 80 -1.76 -2.20 19.80
CA ARG A 80 -2.88 -1.24 19.83
C ARG A 80 -2.75 -0.26 21.00
N ARG A 81 -2.43 -0.77 22.20
CA ARG A 81 -2.24 0.05 23.41
C ARG A 81 -1.09 1.04 23.23
N ILE A 82 0.06 0.58 22.77
CA ILE A 82 1.25 1.43 22.58
C ILE A 82 1.02 2.46 21.49
N ARG A 83 0.43 2.08 20.35
CA ARG A 83 0.06 3.03 19.29
C ARG A 83 -0.84 4.14 19.82
N LYS A 84 -1.84 3.79 20.64
CA LYS A 84 -2.72 4.78 21.27
C LYS A 84 -1.93 5.72 22.20
N LYS A 85 -1.04 5.19 23.03
CA LYS A 85 -0.13 5.96 23.92
C LYS A 85 0.75 6.93 23.12
N LEU A 86 1.28 6.48 21.98
CA LEU A 86 2.18 7.24 21.12
C LEU A 86 1.47 8.18 20.13
N GLY A 87 0.14 8.19 20.10
CA GLY A 87 -0.66 8.97 19.14
C GLY A 87 -0.51 8.51 17.67
N ILE A 88 -0.03 7.29 17.43
CA ILE A 88 0.21 6.76 16.08
C ILE A 88 -1.11 6.41 15.41
N ARG A 89 -1.38 7.03 14.25
CA ARG A 89 -2.53 6.76 13.40
C ARG A 89 -2.07 6.52 11.97
N CYS A 90 -2.79 5.61 11.26
CA CYS A 90 -2.52 5.41 9.84
C CYS A 90 -2.80 6.69 9.05
N ARG A 91 -1.94 7.02 8.11
CA ARG A 91 -2.21 8.07 7.13
C ARG A 91 -3.30 7.59 6.19
N GLN A 92 -4.46 8.24 6.20
CA GLN A 92 -5.56 8.02 5.26
C GLN A 92 -6.26 9.34 4.99
N LYS A 93 -6.30 9.77 3.73
CA LYS A 93 -7.15 10.85 3.26
C LYS A 93 -8.09 10.29 2.20
N ARG A 94 -9.39 10.30 2.47
CA ARG A 94 -10.40 9.91 1.47
C ARG A 94 -10.78 11.13 0.64
N LYS A 95 -10.57 11.08 -0.68
CA LYS A 95 -11.26 11.90 -1.66
C LYS A 95 -11.72 10.96 -2.77
N PHE A 96 -13.00 11.02 -3.13
CA PHE A 96 -13.55 10.22 -4.22
C PHE A 96 -14.15 11.14 -5.28
N LYS A 97 -13.83 10.88 -6.56
CA LYS A 97 -14.51 11.47 -7.72
C LYS A 97 -14.38 10.49 -8.90
N ALA A 98 -15.51 10.04 -9.45
CA ALA A 98 -15.55 9.22 -10.67
C ALA A 98 -15.37 10.10 -11.90
N THR A 99 -14.60 9.65 -12.91
CA THR A 99 -14.18 10.49 -14.05
C THR A 99 -14.00 9.75 -15.38
N THR A 100 -14.65 8.61 -15.61
CA THR A 100 -14.52 7.91 -16.89
C THR A 100 -15.72 8.22 -17.79
N ASP A 101 -15.48 8.71 -19.01
CA ASP A 101 -16.49 8.83 -20.06
C ASP A 101 -16.35 7.64 -21.03
N SER A 102 -17.33 6.73 -21.03
CA SER A 102 -17.38 5.52 -21.86
C SER A 102 -18.27 5.67 -23.11
N ARG A 103 -18.67 6.88 -23.47
CA ARG A 103 -19.59 7.14 -24.61
C ARG A 103 -18.83 7.28 -25.92
N HIS A 104 -18.40 6.17 -26.51
CA HIS A 104 -17.81 6.15 -27.84
C HIS A 104 -18.36 4.98 -28.68
N ARG A 105 -18.18 5.05 -30.03
CA ARG A 105 -18.65 4.04 -31.00
C ARG A 105 -17.54 3.02 -31.38
N LEU A 106 -16.45 2.94 -30.64
CA LEU A 106 -15.38 2.00 -30.96
C LEU A 106 -15.77 0.56 -30.57
N PRO A 107 -15.25 -0.47 -31.27
CA PRO A 107 -15.52 -1.87 -30.95
C PRO A 107 -15.07 -2.22 -29.53
N VAL A 108 -15.94 -2.89 -28.78
CA VAL A 108 -15.71 -3.30 -27.39
C VAL A 108 -15.57 -4.82 -27.34
N ALA A 109 -14.60 -5.34 -26.59
CA ALA A 109 -14.46 -6.77 -26.34
C ALA A 109 -15.51 -7.26 -25.33
N GLU A 110 -15.80 -8.57 -25.36
CA GLU A 110 -16.69 -9.22 -24.41
C GLU A 110 -16.11 -9.17 -22.99
N ASN A 111 -16.98 -9.14 -21.97
CA ASN A 111 -16.55 -9.24 -20.57
C ASN A 111 -16.32 -10.71 -20.20
N LEU A 112 -15.10 -11.18 -20.39
CA LEU A 112 -14.71 -12.55 -20.07
C LEU A 112 -14.34 -12.74 -18.59
N LEU A 113 -13.99 -11.65 -17.89
CA LEU A 113 -13.60 -11.70 -16.48
C LEU A 113 -14.81 -11.94 -15.56
N GLY A 114 -15.98 -11.34 -15.88
CA GLY A 114 -17.23 -11.57 -15.15
C GLY A 114 -17.14 -11.35 -13.63
N GLN A 115 -16.26 -10.45 -13.18
CA GLN A 115 -15.94 -10.21 -11.75
C GLN A 115 -15.32 -11.42 -11.01
N GLU A 116 -14.84 -12.43 -11.74
CA GLU A 116 -14.11 -13.53 -11.12
C GLU A 116 -12.64 -13.15 -10.89
N PHE A 117 -12.38 -12.58 -9.72
CA PHE A 117 -11.04 -12.08 -9.36
C PHE A 117 -10.15 -13.12 -8.68
N LYS A 118 -10.66 -14.34 -8.47
CA LYS A 118 -9.86 -15.44 -7.92
C LYS A 118 -9.13 -16.14 -9.06
N VAL A 119 -7.82 -15.98 -9.09
CA VAL A 119 -6.93 -16.51 -10.12
C VAL A 119 -5.96 -17.48 -9.48
N SER A 120 -5.68 -18.60 -10.13
CA SER A 120 -4.88 -19.72 -9.56
C SER A 120 -3.38 -19.61 -9.81
N GLN A 121 -2.94 -18.75 -10.75
CA GLN A 121 -1.53 -18.65 -11.13
C GLN A 121 -1.16 -17.23 -11.57
N PRO A 122 0.11 -16.84 -11.45
CA PRO A 122 0.58 -15.55 -11.95
C PRO A 122 0.47 -15.46 -13.45
N ASN A 123 0.28 -14.25 -13.96
CA ASN A 123 0.18 -13.94 -15.39
C ASN A 123 -0.97 -14.67 -16.13
N ALA A 124 -2.03 -15.07 -15.41
CA ALA A 124 -3.25 -15.56 -16.04
C ALA A 124 -4.20 -14.43 -16.40
N VAL A 125 -4.34 -13.44 -15.52
CA VAL A 125 -5.21 -12.27 -15.73
C VAL A 125 -4.51 -11.01 -15.26
N TRP A 126 -4.40 -10.04 -16.17
CA TRP A 126 -3.99 -8.67 -15.85
C TRP A 126 -5.19 -7.72 -15.98
N VAL A 127 -5.36 -6.86 -15.00
CA VAL A 127 -6.33 -5.75 -15.05
C VAL A 127 -5.60 -4.44 -15.28
N SER A 128 -6.18 -3.58 -16.12
CA SER A 128 -5.57 -2.32 -16.55
C SER A 128 -6.52 -1.15 -16.39
N ASP A 129 -5.97 0.01 -16.04
CA ASP A 129 -6.72 1.26 -15.91
C ASP A 129 -5.79 2.47 -16.00
N ILE A 130 -6.38 3.66 -16.18
CA ILE A 130 -5.67 4.94 -16.16
C ILE A 130 -6.16 5.78 -14.99
N THR A 131 -5.22 6.39 -14.28
CA THR A 131 -5.53 7.41 -13.29
C THR A 131 -4.74 8.68 -13.56
N TYR A 132 -4.98 9.73 -12.79
CA TYR A 132 -4.24 11.00 -12.90
C TYR A 132 -3.89 11.58 -11.54
N VAL A 133 -2.83 12.37 -11.53
CA VAL A 133 -2.26 13.05 -10.37
C VAL A 133 -2.09 14.53 -10.71
N ALA A 134 -2.50 15.41 -9.81
CA ALA A 134 -2.33 16.84 -9.98
C ALA A 134 -0.88 17.26 -9.68
N THR A 135 -0.34 18.12 -10.53
CA THR A 135 0.93 18.85 -10.32
C THR A 135 0.73 20.32 -10.68
N ASP A 136 1.66 21.19 -10.30
CA ASP A 136 1.58 22.61 -10.69
C ASP A 136 1.77 22.82 -12.20
N GLU A 137 2.39 21.85 -12.88
CA GLU A 137 2.51 21.82 -14.36
C GLU A 137 1.26 21.25 -15.05
N GLY A 138 0.20 20.89 -14.31
CA GLY A 138 -1.02 20.26 -14.79
C GLY A 138 -1.08 18.77 -14.46
N TRP A 139 -1.96 18.04 -15.16
CA TRP A 139 -2.18 16.62 -14.88
C TRP A 139 -1.01 15.74 -15.33
N LEU A 140 -0.67 14.78 -14.49
CA LEU A 140 0.14 13.62 -14.84
C LEU A 140 -0.77 12.41 -14.93
N TYR A 141 -0.86 11.80 -16.11
CA TYR A 141 -1.62 10.55 -16.32
C TYR A 141 -0.74 9.34 -16.07
N LEU A 142 -1.30 8.33 -15.46
CA LEU A 142 -0.63 7.08 -15.09
C LEU A 142 -1.49 5.91 -15.57
N ALA A 143 -1.01 5.15 -16.57
CA ALA A 143 -1.57 3.87 -16.99
C ALA A 143 -0.83 2.73 -16.30
N GLY A 144 -1.54 1.67 -15.91
CA GLY A 144 -0.91 0.55 -15.23
C GLY A 144 -1.61 -0.78 -15.43
N HIS A 145 -0.86 -1.86 -15.28
CA HIS A 145 -1.32 -3.25 -15.34
C HIS A 145 -1.02 -3.95 -14.02
N LYS A 146 -2.00 -4.63 -13.49
CA LYS A 146 -1.92 -5.38 -12.23
C LYS A 146 -2.21 -6.84 -12.46
N ASP A 147 -1.32 -7.70 -12.06
CA ASP A 147 -1.56 -9.14 -12.01
C ASP A 147 -2.53 -9.47 -10.87
N LEU A 148 -3.61 -10.17 -11.18
CA LEU A 148 -4.65 -10.47 -10.19
C LEU A 148 -4.18 -11.49 -9.15
N PHE A 149 -3.35 -12.45 -9.53
CA PHE A 149 -2.86 -13.48 -8.61
C PHE A 149 -1.91 -12.87 -7.58
N THR A 150 -0.82 -12.28 -8.05
CA THR A 150 0.23 -11.73 -7.19
C THR A 150 -0.13 -10.38 -6.58
N GLY A 151 -0.98 -9.61 -7.26
CA GLY A 151 -1.27 -8.21 -6.94
C GLY A 151 -0.17 -7.24 -7.27
N GLN A 152 0.86 -7.66 -7.98
CA GLN A 152 1.91 -6.76 -8.47
C GLN A 152 1.39 -5.81 -9.52
N ILE A 153 1.92 -4.61 -9.52
CA ILE A 153 1.90 -3.75 -10.70
C ILE A 153 3.05 -4.23 -11.60
N VAL A 154 2.67 -4.90 -12.67
CA VAL A 154 3.60 -5.59 -13.58
C VAL A 154 4.15 -4.67 -14.68
N GLY A 155 3.45 -3.57 -14.96
CA GLY A 155 3.89 -2.54 -15.89
C GLY A 155 3.08 -1.27 -15.72
N TYR A 156 3.71 -0.13 -15.97
CA TYR A 156 3.06 1.19 -15.92
C TYR A 156 3.82 2.20 -16.78
N ALA A 157 3.11 3.24 -17.21
CA ALA A 157 3.69 4.39 -17.89
C ALA A 157 3.05 5.68 -17.39
N MET A 158 3.80 6.77 -17.42
CA MET A 158 3.34 8.09 -16.98
C MET A 158 3.59 9.13 -18.07
N GLY A 159 2.64 10.04 -18.27
CA GLY A 159 2.73 11.06 -19.31
C GLY A 159 1.82 12.25 -19.06
N GLU A 160 2.00 13.30 -19.86
CA GLU A 160 1.26 14.55 -19.77
C GLU A 160 -0.14 14.48 -20.37
N ARG A 161 -0.39 13.47 -21.21
CA ARG A 161 -1.65 13.30 -21.95
C ARG A 161 -2.14 11.86 -21.83
N MET A 162 -3.44 11.71 -21.73
CA MET A 162 -4.12 10.42 -21.69
C MET A 162 -4.30 9.89 -23.12
N THR A 163 -3.23 9.37 -23.72
CA THR A 163 -3.19 8.90 -25.11
C THR A 163 -3.17 7.37 -25.17
N ARG A 164 -3.47 6.81 -26.38
CA ARG A 164 -3.27 5.39 -26.66
C ARG A 164 -1.80 4.95 -26.46
N ASN A 165 -0.84 5.82 -26.78
CA ASN A 165 0.58 5.51 -26.60
C ASN A 165 0.93 5.26 -25.13
N LEU A 166 0.29 5.98 -24.20
CA LEU A 166 0.49 5.78 -22.77
C LEU A 166 0.12 4.35 -22.33
N VAL A 167 -1.04 3.85 -22.76
CA VAL A 167 -1.49 2.48 -22.42
C VAL A 167 -0.66 1.43 -23.15
N SER A 168 -0.26 1.68 -24.40
CA SER A 168 0.62 0.77 -25.16
C SER A 168 2.00 0.66 -24.52
N GLU A 169 2.59 1.77 -24.12
CA GLU A 169 3.89 1.79 -23.41
C GLU A 169 3.81 1.03 -22.08
N SER A 170 2.74 1.24 -21.30
CA SER A 170 2.57 0.50 -20.03
C SER A 170 2.44 -1.00 -20.24
N LEU A 171 1.74 -1.43 -21.31
CA LEU A 171 1.63 -2.85 -21.68
C LEU A 171 2.97 -3.43 -22.15
N LEU A 172 3.70 -2.74 -23.03
CA LEU A 172 5.01 -3.20 -23.50
C LEU A 172 6.01 -3.37 -22.35
N ARG A 173 5.99 -2.47 -21.37
CA ARG A 173 6.80 -2.61 -20.14
C ARG A 173 6.40 -3.85 -19.34
N ALA A 174 5.08 -4.11 -19.17
CA ALA A 174 4.57 -5.29 -18.50
C ALA A 174 5.01 -6.59 -19.21
N LEU A 175 4.85 -6.63 -20.54
CA LEU A 175 5.26 -7.78 -21.37
C LEU A 175 6.77 -8.04 -21.29
N SER A 176 7.57 -6.99 -21.36
CA SER A 176 9.04 -7.11 -21.24
C SER A 176 9.47 -7.62 -19.87
N ALA A 177 8.82 -7.17 -18.80
CA ALA A 177 9.17 -7.54 -17.44
C ALA A 177 8.75 -8.97 -17.09
N LYS A 178 7.54 -9.38 -17.49
CA LYS A 178 6.95 -10.66 -17.07
C LYS A 178 7.01 -11.76 -18.10
N ARG A 179 7.10 -11.42 -19.39
CA ARG A 179 7.15 -12.39 -20.53
C ARG A 179 6.07 -13.47 -20.40
N PRO A 180 4.78 -13.10 -20.28
CA PRO A 180 3.72 -14.06 -20.05
C PRO A 180 3.59 -15.03 -21.23
N GLY A 181 3.07 -16.21 -20.95
CA GLY A 181 2.64 -17.14 -22.00
C GLY A 181 1.45 -16.63 -22.80
N LYS A 182 1.16 -17.27 -23.93
CA LYS A 182 -0.05 -16.99 -24.71
C LYS A 182 -1.31 -17.30 -23.89
N GLY A 183 -2.39 -16.55 -24.14
CA GLY A 183 -3.69 -16.77 -23.50
C GLY A 183 -3.90 -16.01 -22.20
N LEU A 184 -2.94 -15.16 -21.77
CA LEU A 184 -3.17 -14.24 -20.67
C LEU A 184 -4.38 -13.35 -21.00
N MET A 185 -5.35 -13.28 -20.08
CA MET A 185 -6.50 -12.38 -20.19
C MET A 185 -6.09 -10.96 -19.76
N HIS A 186 -6.24 -10.01 -20.68
CA HIS A 186 -6.06 -8.59 -20.42
C HIS A 186 -7.42 -7.92 -20.28
N HIS A 187 -7.78 -7.51 -19.07
CA HIS A 187 -9.05 -6.84 -18.78
C HIS A 187 -8.85 -5.34 -18.53
N SER A 188 -9.69 -4.52 -19.14
CA SER A 188 -9.71 -3.07 -18.98
C SER A 188 -11.13 -2.52 -18.89
N ASP A 189 -11.27 -1.24 -18.56
CA ASP A 189 -12.50 -0.51 -18.82
C ASP A 189 -12.72 -0.30 -20.33
N ARG A 190 -13.84 0.37 -20.68
CA ARG A 190 -14.17 0.71 -22.07
C ARG A 190 -13.59 2.05 -22.50
N GLY A 191 -12.49 2.51 -21.90
CA GLY A 191 -11.84 3.74 -22.33
C GLY A 191 -11.42 3.69 -23.81
N SER A 192 -11.58 4.79 -24.56
CA SER A 192 -11.25 4.86 -25.97
C SER A 192 -9.81 4.44 -26.30
N GLN A 193 -8.89 4.60 -25.33
CA GLN A 193 -7.50 4.22 -25.45
C GLN A 193 -7.32 2.70 -25.58
N TYR A 194 -8.11 1.91 -24.84
CA TYR A 194 -8.10 0.45 -24.88
C TYR A 194 -8.86 -0.12 -26.08
N CYS A 195 -9.84 0.63 -26.59
CA CYS A 195 -10.62 0.28 -27.78
C CYS A 195 -9.90 0.62 -29.10
N ALA A 196 -8.78 1.37 -29.05
CA ALA A 196 -8.03 1.76 -30.24
C ALA A 196 -7.50 0.54 -31.00
N HIS A 197 -7.57 0.58 -32.33
CA HIS A 197 -7.16 -0.53 -33.22
C HIS A 197 -5.70 -0.95 -32.95
N GLU A 198 -4.81 0.01 -32.80
CA GLU A 198 -3.38 -0.26 -32.57
C GLU A 198 -3.13 -0.97 -31.22
N TYR A 199 -3.88 -0.60 -30.16
CA TYR A 199 -3.77 -1.27 -28.89
C TYR A 199 -4.28 -2.72 -28.95
N ARG A 200 -5.40 -2.94 -29.61
CA ARG A 200 -5.96 -4.29 -29.83
C ARG A 200 -5.01 -5.15 -30.66
N SER A 201 -4.46 -4.60 -31.76
CA SER A 201 -3.45 -5.30 -32.57
C SER A 201 -2.22 -5.68 -31.73
N LEU A 202 -1.79 -4.84 -30.76
CA LEU A 202 -0.70 -5.15 -29.86
C LEU A 202 -1.07 -6.32 -28.91
N LEU A 203 -2.29 -6.39 -28.39
CA LEU A 203 -2.78 -7.52 -27.60
C LEU A 203 -2.75 -8.83 -28.43
N ASP A 204 -3.31 -8.80 -29.64
CA ASP A 204 -3.40 -9.94 -30.54
C ASP A 204 -1.99 -10.45 -30.93
N GLN A 205 -1.08 -9.56 -31.33
CA GLN A 205 0.31 -9.90 -31.66
C GLN A 205 1.08 -10.49 -30.47
N SER A 206 0.72 -10.05 -29.24
CA SER A 206 1.31 -10.57 -27.99
C SER A 206 0.64 -11.88 -27.53
N GLY A 207 -0.38 -12.36 -28.23
CA GLY A 207 -1.13 -13.57 -27.87
C GLY A 207 -2.00 -13.40 -26.61
N LEU A 208 -2.41 -12.19 -26.30
CA LEU A 208 -3.27 -11.86 -25.15
C LEU A 208 -4.74 -11.89 -25.54
N GLN A 209 -5.60 -12.32 -24.63
CA GLN A 209 -7.04 -12.32 -24.79
C GLN A 209 -7.64 -11.03 -24.22
N ALA A 210 -8.24 -10.20 -25.08
CA ALA A 210 -8.88 -8.97 -24.65
C ALA A 210 -10.19 -9.25 -23.91
N SER A 211 -10.41 -8.54 -22.79
CA SER A 211 -11.66 -8.52 -22.02
C SER A 211 -11.95 -7.10 -21.59
N MET A 212 -13.22 -6.68 -21.60
CA MET A 212 -13.61 -5.32 -21.20
C MET A 212 -14.82 -5.33 -20.27
N SER A 213 -14.84 -4.39 -19.34
CA SER A 213 -15.95 -4.19 -18.39
C SER A 213 -17.30 -4.04 -19.09
N GLY A 214 -18.39 -4.43 -18.42
CA GLY A 214 -19.77 -4.16 -18.87
C GLY A 214 -20.08 -2.66 -18.92
N THR A 215 -21.09 -2.26 -19.70
CA THR A 215 -21.50 -0.85 -19.78
C THR A 215 -21.96 -0.34 -18.41
N GLY A 216 -21.32 0.71 -17.92
CA GLY A 216 -21.69 1.34 -16.66
C GLY A 216 -21.36 0.53 -15.39
N ASN A 217 -20.65 -0.59 -15.52
CA ASN A 217 -20.30 -1.44 -14.39
C ASN A 217 -18.85 -1.16 -13.94
N CYS A 218 -18.69 -0.30 -12.94
CA CYS A 218 -17.39 0.01 -12.37
C CYS A 218 -16.79 -1.15 -11.54
N TYR A 219 -17.62 -2.10 -11.08
CA TYR A 219 -17.14 -3.22 -10.26
C TYR A 219 -16.28 -4.22 -11.06
N ASP A 220 -16.38 -4.23 -12.38
CA ASP A 220 -15.63 -5.17 -13.23
C ASP A 220 -14.10 -4.89 -13.18
N ASN A 221 -13.67 -3.66 -12.85
CA ASN A 221 -12.26 -3.29 -12.71
C ASN A 221 -11.85 -2.91 -11.28
N ALA A 222 -12.65 -3.33 -10.29
CA ALA A 222 -12.43 -3.02 -8.88
C ALA A 222 -11.01 -3.29 -8.35
N PRO A 223 -10.27 -4.36 -8.77
CA PRO A 223 -8.91 -4.59 -8.29
C PRO A 223 -7.92 -3.49 -8.69
N MET A 224 -8.08 -2.88 -9.88
CA MET A 224 -7.21 -1.79 -10.31
C MET A 224 -7.61 -0.46 -9.66
N GLU A 225 -8.91 -0.18 -9.54
CA GLU A 225 -9.44 0.97 -8.80
C GLU A 225 -8.98 0.96 -7.34
N SER A 226 -8.99 -0.22 -6.69
CA SER A 226 -8.48 -0.41 -5.33
C SER A 226 -7.00 -0.08 -5.20
N PHE A 227 -6.19 -0.39 -6.22
CA PHE A 227 -4.78 -0.01 -6.25
C PHE A 227 -4.62 1.51 -6.35
N TRP A 228 -5.34 2.17 -7.28
CA TRP A 228 -5.29 3.62 -7.40
C TRP A 228 -5.73 4.33 -6.12
N GLY A 229 -6.78 3.82 -5.49
CA GLY A 229 -7.23 4.31 -4.19
C GLY A 229 -6.12 4.21 -3.14
N THR A 230 -5.42 3.08 -3.10
CA THR A 230 -4.30 2.85 -2.18
C THR A 230 -3.13 3.80 -2.46
N LEU A 231 -2.68 3.93 -3.71
CA LEU A 231 -1.63 4.85 -4.12
C LEU A 231 -1.97 6.30 -3.73
N LYS A 232 -3.21 6.73 -4.03
CA LYS A 232 -3.66 8.09 -3.72
C LYS A 232 -3.73 8.34 -2.20
N GLN A 233 -4.25 7.38 -1.44
CA GLN A 233 -4.39 7.50 0.01
C GLN A 233 -3.06 7.45 0.76
N GLU A 234 -2.13 6.61 0.32
CA GLU A 234 -0.87 6.38 1.03
C GLU A 234 0.25 7.35 0.59
N LEU A 235 0.18 7.89 -0.64
CA LEU A 235 1.19 8.78 -1.20
C LEU A 235 0.61 10.13 -1.67
N VAL A 236 -0.20 10.12 -2.74
CA VAL A 236 -0.52 11.32 -3.52
C VAL A 236 -1.22 12.40 -2.71
N HIS A 237 -2.22 12.03 -1.88
CA HIS A 237 -2.98 13.00 -1.10
C HIS A 237 -2.19 13.65 0.05
N HIS A 238 -0.97 13.19 0.31
CA HIS A 238 -0.07 13.74 1.34
C HIS A 238 1.06 14.57 0.74
N ARG A 239 1.08 14.74 -0.57
CA ARG A 239 2.09 15.47 -1.31
C ARG A 239 1.45 16.62 -2.10
N HIS A 240 2.23 17.64 -2.30
CA HIS A 240 2.02 18.69 -3.30
C HIS A 240 3.20 18.58 -4.25
N TYR A 241 2.93 18.42 -5.53
CA TYR A 241 3.96 18.22 -6.54
C TYR A 241 4.14 19.49 -7.37
N GLY A 242 5.30 20.12 -7.26
CA GLY A 242 5.65 21.29 -8.07
C GLY A 242 5.90 20.95 -9.54
N SER A 243 6.24 19.70 -9.85
CA SER A 243 6.47 19.25 -11.23
C SER A 243 6.00 17.80 -11.46
N ARG A 244 5.73 17.45 -12.72
CA ARG A 244 5.47 16.08 -13.13
C ARG A 244 6.65 15.17 -12.85
N ARG A 245 7.87 15.67 -13.01
CA ARG A 245 9.11 14.93 -12.74
C ARG A 245 9.21 14.49 -11.28
N GLU A 246 8.82 15.34 -10.34
CA GLU A 246 8.77 15.01 -8.93
C GLU A 246 7.74 13.92 -8.65
N ALA A 247 6.53 14.05 -9.20
CA ALA A 247 5.47 13.07 -9.06
C ALA A 247 5.89 11.71 -9.66
N ILE A 248 6.51 11.69 -10.84
CA ILE A 248 7.01 10.47 -11.50
C ILE A 248 8.00 9.75 -10.60
N ARG A 249 8.98 10.44 -10.04
CA ARG A 249 9.99 9.85 -9.15
C ARG A 249 9.34 9.20 -7.92
N ASP A 250 8.46 9.92 -7.24
CA ASP A 250 7.82 9.45 -6.01
C ASP A 250 6.87 8.27 -6.27
N ILE A 251 6.12 8.30 -7.37
CA ILE A 251 5.21 7.23 -7.78
C ILE A 251 5.99 5.99 -8.19
N THR A 252 7.08 6.16 -8.95
CA THR A 252 7.96 5.05 -9.34
C THR A 252 8.54 4.36 -8.11
N GLU A 253 9.09 5.12 -7.17
CA GLU A 253 9.63 4.58 -5.92
C GLU A 253 8.54 3.89 -5.09
N TYR A 254 7.33 4.46 -5.05
CA TYR A 254 6.20 3.83 -4.36
C TYR A 254 5.82 2.49 -4.98
N ILE A 255 5.71 2.41 -6.31
CA ILE A 255 5.30 1.17 -7.01
C ILE A 255 6.39 0.11 -6.89
N GLU A 256 7.63 0.44 -7.29
CA GLU A 256 8.72 -0.53 -7.43
C GLU A 256 9.25 -1.02 -6.08
N ILE A 257 9.46 -0.10 -5.15
CA ILE A 257 10.10 -0.44 -3.89
C ILE A 257 9.06 -0.75 -2.82
N PHE A 258 8.11 0.17 -2.59
CA PHE A 258 7.21 0.00 -1.46
C PHE A 258 6.06 -0.97 -1.79
N TYR A 259 5.26 -0.70 -2.82
CA TYR A 259 4.03 -1.47 -3.09
C TYR A 259 4.34 -2.91 -3.49
N ASN A 260 5.20 -3.11 -4.48
CA ASN A 260 5.49 -4.44 -5.00
C ASN A 260 6.35 -5.28 -4.04
N ARG A 261 7.37 -4.68 -3.38
CA ARG A 261 8.38 -5.45 -2.63
C ARG A 261 8.22 -5.43 -1.11
N GLN A 262 7.60 -4.38 -0.54
CA GLN A 262 7.54 -4.22 0.92
C GLN A 262 6.10 -4.25 1.46
N ARG A 263 5.15 -3.67 0.72
CA ARG A 263 3.79 -3.48 1.22
C ARG A 263 3.06 -4.80 1.42
N ARG A 264 2.77 -5.12 2.68
CA ARG A 264 2.03 -6.34 3.07
C ARG A 264 0.56 -6.23 2.71
N GLN A 265 0.01 -7.29 2.15
CA GLN A 265 -1.40 -7.38 1.76
C GLN A 265 -2.08 -8.54 2.50
N ALA A 266 -3.18 -8.26 3.20
CA ALA A 266 -3.91 -9.29 3.97
C ALA A 266 -4.38 -10.45 3.08
N ARG A 267 -4.83 -10.17 1.85
CA ARG A 267 -5.25 -11.20 0.87
C ARG A 267 -4.13 -12.15 0.46
N LEU A 268 -2.86 -11.76 0.65
CA LEU A 268 -1.67 -12.57 0.35
C LEU A 268 -1.04 -13.17 1.63
N GLY A 269 -1.82 -13.34 2.70
CA GLY A 269 -1.29 -13.82 3.98
C GLY A 269 -0.28 -12.85 4.59
N PHE A 270 -0.48 -11.55 4.45
CA PHE A 270 0.43 -10.48 4.89
C PHE A 270 1.83 -10.52 4.26
N LEU A 271 1.97 -11.16 3.11
CA LEU A 271 3.17 -11.06 2.27
C LEU A 271 3.09 -9.83 1.37
N SER A 272 4.25 -9.37 0.89
CA SER A 272 4.28 -8.44 -0.24
C SER A 272 4.04 -9.19 -1.55
N PRO A 273 3.56 -8.50 -2.61
CA PRO A 273 3.33 -9.10 -3.92
C PRO A 273 4.54 -9.89 -4.46
N ALA A 274 5.74 -9.33 -4.37
CA ALA A 274 6.96 -9.97 -4.86
C ALA A 274 7.32 -11.23 -4.06
N VAL A 275 7.21 -11.19 -2.74
CA VAL A 275 7.48 -12.37 -1.89
C VAL A 275 6.44 -13.46 -2.13
N TYR A 276 5.16 -13.07 -2.37
CA TYR A 276 4.10 -14.02 -2.69
C TYR A 276 4.38 -14.76 -4.01
N GLU A 277 4.80 -14.03 -5.06
CA GLU A 277 5.21 -14.61 -6.34
C GLU A 277 6.40 -15.56 -6.19
N GLN A 278 7.44 -15.14 -5.45
CA GLN A 278 8.62 -15.97 -5.18
C GLN A 278 8.24 -17.28 -4.49
N ARG A 279 7.36 -17.25 -3.49
CA ARG A 279 6.88 -18.47 -2.82
C ARG A 279 6.13 -19.40 -3.76
N TYR A 280 5.28 -18.86 -4.62
CA TYR A 280 4.57 -19.64 -5.63
C TYR A 280 5.53 -20.41 -6.53
N HIS A 281 6.55 -19.73 -7.07
CA HIS A 281 7.56 -20.37 -7.94
C HIS A 281 8.48 -21.35 -7.18
N ALA A 282 8.67 -21.17 -5.88
CA ALA A 282 9.38 -22.12 -5.03
C ALA A 282 8.55 -23.31 -4.57
N GLY A 283 7.27 -23.41 -4.98
CA GLY A 283 6.34 -24.47 -4.52
C GLY A 283 6.01 -24.40 -3.02
N LEU A 284 6.24 -23.26 -2.38
CA LEU A 284 5.96 -23.06 -0.96
C LEU A 284 4.51 -22.63 -0.75
N PRO A 285 3.84 -23.10 0.32
CA PRO A 285 2.46 -22.71 0.59
C PRO A 285 2.37 -21.19 0.74
N ALA A 286 1.28 -20.62 0.21
CA ALA A 286 0.88 -19.28 0.60
C ALA A 286 0.82 -19.24 2.13
N ALA A 287 1.40 -18.24 2.77
CA ALA A 287 1.42 -18.17 4.23
C ALA A 287 0.00 -18.33 4.78
N ALA A 288 -0.15 -19.22 5.75
CA ALA A 288 -1.40 -19.47 6.45
C ALA A 288 -1.82 -18.25 7.29
#